data_cc7154693e646a358d50e6697bb0392f
#
_entry.id   cc7154693e646a358d50e6697bb0392f
#
_cell.length_a   1.000
_cell.length_b   1.000
_cell.length_c   1.000
_cell.angle_alpha   90.00
_cell.angle_beta   90.00
_cell.angle_gamma   90.00
#
_symmetry.space_group_name_H-M   'P 1'
#
loop_
_entity.id
_entity.type
_entity.pdbx_description
1 polymer ?
#
loop_
_entity_poly.entity_id
_entity_poly.type
_entity_poly.pdbx_seq_one_letter_code
_entity_poly.pdbx_strand_id
1 'polypeptide(L)'
;MKISHTARKGVLVPLLFVTAITLIYALVFTLSEFADSPYSSFADFLVLAFQWASITVGTFGLMYLLSVNRYIFAVAFPLLTTFSTVLAYFRYTVNVTFTPMTIELALINDARTNMQVVSWQLLCLMALTLALSLLVVRVRWRGIRFARPWLHLLVGAGIIFVTNSLIPQLSRPMAQRMPYSIY
;
A
#
# COMPACT_ATOMS: atom_id res chain seq x y z
N MET A 1 30.98 24.52 -0.53
CA MET A 1 29.76 24.34 0.31
C MET A 1 29.73 22.89 0.79
N LYS A 2 30.31 22.58 1.97
CA LYS A 2 30.33 21.22 2.54
C LYS A 2 28.96 20.94 3.17
N ILE A 3 28.08 20.22 2.46
CA ILE A 3 26.88 19.65 3.07
C ILE A 3 27.39 18.63 4.09
N SER A 4 27.17 18.87 5.38
CA SER A 4 27.69 18.04 6.45
C SER A 4 27.18 16.60 6.28
N HIS A 5 28.03 15.62 6.43
CA HIS A 5 27.74 14.17 6.36
C HIS A 5 26.54 13.76 7.24
N THR A 6 26.28 14.50 8.31
CA THR A 6 25.17 14.31 9.25
C THR A 6 23.81 14.71 8.66
N ALA A 7 23.74 15.78 7.85
CA ALA A 7 22.50 16.21 7.22
C ALA A 7 22.06 15.22 6.10
N ARG A 8 23.03 14.65 5.39
CA ARG A 8 22.80 13.66 4.34
C ARG A 8 22.23 12.34 4.91
N LYS A 9 22.71 11.89 6.06
CA LYS A 9 22.18 10.72 6.77
C LYS A 9 20.76 10.95 7.31
N GLY A 10 20.42 12.17 7.72
CA GLY A 10 19.10 12.52 8.28
C GLY A 10 17.95 12.52 7.25
N VAL A 11 18.24 12.54 5.95
CA VAL A 11 17.24 12.49 4.88
C VAL A 11 17.26 11.14 4.16
N LEU A 12 18.45 10.63 3.86
CA LEU A 12 18.63 9.42 3.06
C LEU A 12 18.10 8.16 3.77
N VAL A 13 18.37 8.03 5.07
CA VAL A 13 17.94 6.83 5.83
C VAL A 13 16.42 6.71 5.93
N PRO A 14 15.67 7.79 6.30
CA PRO A 14 14.21 7.75 6.25
C PRO A 14 13.65 7.42 4.86
N LEU A 15 14.22 8.02 3.81
CA LEU A 15 13.79 7.79 2.44
C LEU A 15 13.96 6.32 2.03
N LEU A 16 15.14 5.75 2.25
CA LEU A 16 15.44 4.35 1.95
C LEU A 16 14.52 3.40 2.72
N PHE A 17 14.27 3.68 4.01
CA PHE A 17 13.38 2.88 4.83
C PHE A 17 11.95 2.88 4.25
N VAL A 18 11.40 4.07 3.96
CA VAL A 18 10.04 4.16 3.42
C VAL A 18 9.95 3.53 2.05
N THR A 19 10.96 3.73 1.19
CA THR A 19 11.03 3.06 -0.13
C THR A 19 11.00 1.54 0.02
N ALA A 20 11.82 0.99 0.92
CA ALA A 20 11.88 -0.47 1.13
C ALA A 20 10.54 -1.03 1.61
N ILE A 21 9.92 -0.43 2.63
CA ILE A 21 8.62 -0.92 3.13
C ILE A 21 7.51 -0.77 2.09
N THR A 22 7.53 0.30 1.30
CA THR A 22 6.55 0.53 0.23
C THR A 22 6.70 -0.49 -0.89
N LEU A 23 7.93 -0.77 -1.33
CA LEU A 23 8.18 -1.78 -2.36
C LEU A 23 7.75 -3.17 -1.89
N ILE A 24 8.08 -3.55 -0.66
CA ILE A 24 7.64 -4.83 -0.09
C ILE A 24 6.11 -4.87 -0.05
N TYR A 25 5.46 -3.81 0.42
CA TYR A 25 4.01 -3.73 0.47
C TYR A 25 3.38 -3.83 -0.92
N ALA A 26 3.91 -3.08 -1.90
CA ALA A 26 3.42 -3.11 -3.27
C ALA A 26 3.59 -4.48 -3.93
N LEU A 27 4.72 -5.14 -3.74
CA LEU A 27 4.97 -6.47 -4.28
C LEU A 27 4.07 -7.55 -3.65
N VAL A 28 3.83 -7.46 -2.34
CA VAL A 28 3.06 -8.50 -1.62
C VAL A 28 1.55 -8.31 -1.80
N PHE A 29 1.06 -7.07 -1.74
CA PHE A 29 -0.38 -6.82 -1.66
C PHE A 29 -1.02 -6.27 -2.94
N THR A 30 -0.25 -5.63 -3.82
CA THR A 30 -0.85 -5.01 -5.02
C THR A 30 -0.41 -5.64 -6.34
N LEU A 31 0.74 -6.28 -6.42
CA LEU A 31 1.26 -6.82 -7.68
C LEU A 31 0.35 -7.90 -8.26
N SER A 32 -0.24 -8.74 -7.43
CA SER A 32 -1.11 -9.84 -7.87
C SER A 32 -2.33 -9.37 -8.66
N GLU A 33 -2.94 -8.23 -8.27
CA GLU A 33 -4.08 -7.69 -8.99
C GLU A 33 -3.75 -7.32 -10.44
N PHE A 34 -2.51 -6.86 -10.66
CA PHE A 34 -2.03 -6.49 -11.98
C PHE A 34 -1.49 -7.69 -12.77
N ALA A 35 -0.87 -8.66 -12.09
CA ALA A 35 -0.35 -9.87 -12.72
C ALA A 35 -1.47 -10.76 -13.28
N ASP A 36 -2.62 -10.81 -12.59
CA ASP A 36 -3.79 -11.60 -13.01
C ASP A 36 -4.66 -10.86 -14.05
N SER A 37 -4.38 -9.59 -14.34
CA SER A 37 -5.13 -8.83 -15.33
C SER A 37 -4.81 -9.32 -16.74
N PRO A 38 -5.82 -9.63 -17.58
CA PRO A 38 -5.59 -10.07 -18.94
C PRO A 38 -4.99 -8.93 -19.78
N TYR A 39 -3.94 -9.22 -20.50
CA TYR A 39 -3.36 -8.31 -21.49
C TYR A 39 -3.18 -9.04 -22.82
N SER A 40 -3.51 -8.34 -23.91
CA SER A 40 -3.44 -8.90 -25.27
C SER A 40 -2.30 -8.30 -26.09
N SER A 41 -1.77 -7.16 -25.66
CA SER A 41 -0.72 -6.44 -26.37
C SER A 41 0.36 -5.93 -25.42
N PHE A 42 1.52 -5.62 -25.98
CA PHE A 42 2.61 -4.97 -25.24
C PHE A 42 2.19 -3.58 -24.70
N ALA A 43 1.31 -2.89 -25.43
CA ALA A 43 0.76 -1.61 -24.99
C ALA A 43 -0.09 -1.76 -23.72
N ASP A 44 -0.91 -2.83 -23.63
CA ASP A 44 -1.72 -3.11 -22.44
C ASP A 44 -0.84 -3.42 -21.23
N PHE A 45 0.25 -4.19 -21.44
CA PHE A 45 1.24 -4.44 -20.39
C PHE A 45 1.87 -3.14 -19.87
N LEU A 46 2.24 -2.21 -20.74
CA LEU A 46 2.80 -0.91 -20.32
C LEU A 46 1.78 -0.10 -19.52
N VAL A 47 0.51 -0.13 -19.92
CA VAL A 47 -0.57 0.53 -19.19
C VAL A 47 -0.72 -0.03 -17.78
N LEU A 48 -0.77 -1.37 -17.65
CA LEU A 48 -0.84 -2.04 -16.35
C LEU A 48 0.36 -1.72 -15.47
N ALA A 49 1.57 -1.79 -16.02
CA ALA A 49 2.80 -1.45 -15.31
C ALA A 49 2.79 0.01 -14.82
N PHE A 50 2.30 0.94 -15.65
CA PHE A 50 2.17 2.33 -15.29
C PHE A 50 1.13 2.57 -14.18
N GLN A 51 -0.02 1.88 -14.24
CA GLN A 51 -1.04 1.94 -13.20
C GLN A 51 -0.50 1.42 -11.87
N TRP A 52 0.15 0.24 -11.89
CA TRP A 52 0.79 -0.32 -10.70
C TRP A 52 1.86 0.62 -10.14
N ALA A 53 2.71 1.20 -10.96
CA ALA A 53 3.71 2.18 -10.54
C ALA A 53 3.05 3.42 -9.90
N SER A 54 1.96 3.92 -10.47
CA SER A 54 1.22 5.08 -9.95
C SER A 54 0.63 4.79 -8.56
N ILE A 55 0.02 3.62 -8.37
CA ILE A 55 -0.50 3.18 -7.06
C ILE A 55 0.65 3.01 -6.07
N THR A 56 1.79 2.46 -6.50
CA THR A 56 2.98 2.31 -5.66
C THR A 56 3.52 3.67 -5.20
N VAL A 57 3.54 4.68 -6.08
CA VAL A 57 3.95 6.05 -5.73
C VAL A 57 2.95 6.69 -4.75
N GLY A 58 1.64 6.51 -4.95
CA GLY A 58 0.63 6.96 -4.00
C GLY A 58 0.78 6.30 -2.63
N THR A 59 0.99 4.99 -2.60
CA THR A 59 1.27 4.22 -1.38
C THR A 59 2.56 4.69 -0.70
N PHE A 60 3.60 5.00 -1.48
CA PHE A 60 4.82 5.61 -0.95
C PHE A 60 4.55 6.93 -0.24
N GLY A 61 3.77 7.82 -0.85
CA GLY A 61 3.36 9.08 -0.23
C GLY A 61 2.65 8.87 1.10
N LEU A 62 1.70 7.92 1.15
CA LEU A 62 0.98 7.56 2.37
C LEU A 62 1.92 7.00 3.45
N MET A 63 2.74 6.00 3.11
CA MET A 63 3.71 5.41 4.03
C MET A 63 4.72 6.44 4.53
N TYR A 64 5.11 7.38 3.65
CA TYR A 64 6.01 8.46 4.00
C TYR A 64 5.39 9.39 5.04
N LEU A 65 4.13 9.85 4.85
CA LEU A 65 3.40 10.66 5.82
C LEU A 65 3.26 9.96 7.17
N LEU A 66 2.82 8.70 7.16
CA LEU A 66 2.67 7.90 8.38
C LEU A 66 4.00 7.76 9.13
N SER A 67 5.10 7.57 8.38
CA SER A 67 6.44 7.37 8.95
C SER A 67 7.01 8.60 9.64
N VAL A 68 6.55 9.82 9.29
CA VAL A 68 7.04 11.06 9.93
C VAL A 68 6.80 11.03 11.44
N ASN A 69 5.60 10.64 11.84
CA ASN A 69 5.25 10.49 13.26
C ASN A 69 5.36 9.02 13.68
N ARG A 70 6.31 8.72 14.57
CA ARG A 70 6.56 7.36 15.05
C ARG A 70 5.36 6.72 15.78
N TYR A 71 4.53 7.51 16.43
CA TYR A 71 3.36 7.01 17.17
C TYR A 71 2.23 6.65 16.21
N ILE A 72 1.96 7.53 15.24
CA ILE A 72 0.98 7.25 14.19
C ILE A 72 1.42 6.03 13.39
N PHE A 73 2.69 5.94 13.00
CA PHE A 73 3.24 4.80 12.27
C PHE A 73 3.09 3.50 13.06
N ALA A 74 3.34 3.52 14.38
CA ALA A 74 3.27 2.32 15.23
C ALA A 74 1.87 1.71 15.29
N VAL A 75 0.83 2.51 15.10
CA VAL A 75 -0.56 2.03 15.08
C VAL A 75 -1.05 1.79 13.66
N ALA A 76 -0.87 2.77 12.78
CA ALA A 76 -1.43 2.73 11.43
C ALA A 76 -0.78 1.65 10.55
N PHE A 77 0.54 1.45 10.64
CA PHE A 77 1.23 0.48 9.79
C PHE A 77 0.80 -0.98 10.07
N PRO A 78 0.76 -1.47 11.34
CA PRO A 78 0.24 -2.80 11.63
C PRO A 78 -1.22 -2.97 11.24
N LEU A 79 -2.07 -1.96 11.43
CA LEU A 79 -3.47 -2.01 11.03
C LEU A 79 -3.62 -2.14 9.51
N LEU A 80 -2.91 -1.29 8.75
CA LEU A 80 -2.94 -1.33 7.29
C LEU A 80 -2.45 -2.68 6.75
N THR A 81 -1.31 -3.17 7.24
CA THR A 81 -0.75 -4.44 6.76
C THR A 81 -1.63 -5.63 7.12
N THR A 82 -2.20 -5.67 8.32
CA THR A 82 -3.12 -6.73 8.74
C THR A 82 -4.41 -6.70 7.91
N PHE A 83 -4.98 -5.51 7.69
CA PHE A 83 -6.15 -5.36 6.83
C PHE A 83 -5.86 -5.79 5.39
N SER A 84 -4.73 -5.37 4.83
CA SER A 84 -4.30 -5.81 3.49
C SER A 84 -4.08 -7.32 3.40
N THR A 85 -3.63 -7.97 4.48
CA THR A 85 -3.50 -9.44 4.54
C THR A 85 -4.87 -10.11 4.44
N VAL A 86 -5.88 -9.58 5.13
CA VAL A 86 -7.26 -10.09 5.02
C VAL A 86 -7.77 -9.96 3.59
N LEU A 87 -7.64 -8.78 2.97
CA LEU A 87 -8.06 -8.56 1.59
C LEU A 87 -7.35 -9.49 0.61
N ALA A 88 -6.02 -9.62 0.74
CA ALA A 88 -5.23 -10.51 -0.11
C ALA A 88 -5.62 -11.98 0.09
N TYR A 89 -5.86 -12.43 1.32
CA TYR A 89 -6.30 -13.79 1.60
C TYR A 89 -7.61 -14.12 0.88
N PHE A 90 -8.63 -13.25 0.99
CA PHE A 90 -9.90 -13.46 0.32
C PHE A 90 -9.78 -13.41 -1.21
N ARG A 91 -8.92 -12.54 -1.72
CA ARG A 91 -8.61 -12.49 -3.15
C ARG A 91 -8.03 -13.82 -3.66
N TYR A 92 -7.04 -14.36 -2.95
CA TYR A 92 -6.35 -15.59 -3.39
C TYR A 92 -7.13 -16.88 -3.13
N THR A 93 -7.92 -16.95 -2.04
CA THR A 93 -8.60 -18.21 -1.67
C THR A 93 -10.01 -18.30 -2.22
N VAL A 94 -10.73 -17.19 -2.28
CA VAL A 94 -12.16 -17.18 -2.67
C VAL A 94 -12.38 -16.44 -3.99
N ASN A 95 -11.32 -15.85 -4.54
CA ASN A 95 -11.34 -15.03 -5.75
C ASN A 95 -12.37 -13.86 -5.68
N VAL A 96 -12.60 -13.34 -4.48
CA VAL A 96 -13.50 -12.22 -4.22
C VAL A 96 -12.76 -10.91 -4.40
N THR A 97 -13.24 -10.06 -5.29
CA THR A 97 -12.84 -8.66 -5.39
C THR A 97 -13.69 -7.83 -4.43
N PHE A 98 -13.01 -7.04 -3.58
CA PHE A 98 -13.71 -6.15 -2.65
C PHE A 98 -14.22 -4.91 -3.40
N THR A 99 -15.49 -4.97 -3.79
CA THR A 99 -16.22 -3.80 -4.31
C THR A 99 -17.04 -3.17 -3.17
N PRO A 100 -17.49 -1.92 -3.29
CA PRO A 100 -18.42 -1.33 -2.31
C PRO A 100 -19.62 -2.23 -2.02
N MET A 101 -20.16 -2.90 -3.05
CA MET A 101 -21.28 -3.82 -2.93
C MET A 101 -20.94 -5.08 -2.11
N THR A 102 -19.74 -5.66 -2.28
CA THR A 102 -19.32 -6.83 -1.48
C THR A 102 -19.08 -6.48 -0.02
N ILE A 103 -18.60 -5.25 0.25
CA ILE A 103 -18.44 -4.74 1.63
C ILE A 103 -19.83 -4.55 2.27
N GLU A 104 -20.77 -3.96 1.54
CA GLU A 104 -22.14 -3.77 2.01
C GLU A 104 -22.82 -5.11 2.32
N LEU A 105 -22.72 -6.08 1.43
CA LEU A 105 -23.21 -7.44 1.66
C LEU A 105 -22.58 -8.09 2.89
N ALA A 106 -21.28 -7.92 3.11
CA ALA A 106 -20.60 -8.45 4.29
C ALA A 106 -21.08 -7.78 5.59
N LEU A 107 -21.46 -6.51 5.55
CA LEU A 107 -22.02 -5.79 6.71
C LEU A 107 -23.46 -6.19 7.01
N ILE A 108 -24.24 -6.56 6.00
CA ILE A 108 -25.65 -6.99 6.14
C ILE A 108 -25.72 -8.46 6.58
N ASN A 109 -24.72 -9.28 6.22
CA ASN A 109 -24.68 -10.68 6.61
C ASN A 109 -24.55 -10.87 8.11
N ASP A 110 -25.23 -11.90 8.62
CA ASP A 110 -25.17 -12.28 10.03
C ASP A 110 -23.73 -12.62 10.45
N ALA A 111 -23.35 -12.21 11.65
CA ALA A 111 -22.03 -12.43 12.23
C ALA A 111 -21.60 -13.92 12.20
N ARG A 112 -22.56 -14.84 12.35
CA ARG A 112 -22.34 -16.27 12.29
C ARG A 112 -21.88 -16.74 10.91
N THR A 113 -22.47 -16.20 9.84
CA THR A 113 -22.09 -16.48 8.46
C THR A 113 -20.71 -15.93 8.15
N ASN A 114 -20.42 -14.73 8.62
CA ASN A 114 -19.10 -14.12 8.46
C ASN A 114 -18.00 -14.88 9.20
N MET A 115 -18.29 -15.46 10.39
CA MET A 115 -17.33 -16.28 11.13
C MET A 115 -16.99 -17.61 10.44
N GLN A 116 -17.89 -18.17 9.63
CA GLN A 116 -17.62 -19.41 8.88
C GLN A 116 -16.54 -19.22 7.80
N VAL A 117 -16.30 -17.99 7.37
CA VAL A 117 -15.29 -17.65 6.37
C VAL A 117 -13.90 -17.46 7.00
N VAL A 118 -13.84 -17.33 8.32
CA VAL A 118 -12.57 -17.18 9.06
C VAL A 118 -11.91 -18.55 9.21
N SER A 119 -10.90 -18.81 8.39
CA SER A 119 -10.11 -20.05 8.48
C SER A 119 -8.94 -19.91 9.43
N TRP A 120 -8.45 -21.05 9.94
CA TRP A 120 -7.21 -21.08 10.73
C TRP A 120 -6.01 -20.50 9.97
N GLN A 121 -5.96 -20.70 8.67
CA GLN A 121 -4.93 -20.16 7.79
C GLN A 121 -4.92 -18.63 7.79
N LEU A 122 -6.09 -18.00 7.73
CA LEU A 122 -6.22 -16.54 7.82
C LEU A 122 -5.68 -16.01 9.15
N LEU A 123 -6.04 -16.67 10.27
CA LEU A 123 -5.55 -16.26 11.61
C LEU A 123 -4.03 -16.36 11.71
N CYS A 124 -3.44 -17.44 11.19
CA CYS A 124 -1.98 -17.59 11.16
C CYS A 124 -1.31 -16.50 10.29
N LEU A 125 -1.86 -16.18 9.13
CA LEU A 125 -1.34 -15.12 8.26
C LEU A 125 -1.45 -13.74 8.91
N MET A 126 -2.57 -13.45 9.57
CA MET A 126 -2.75 -12.20 10.32
C MET A 126 -1.73 -12.08 11.45
N ALA A 127 -1.53 -13.15 12.23
CA ALA A 127 -0.55 -13.18 13.32
C ALA A 127 0.88 -12.99 12.80
N LEU A 128 1.24 -13.64 11.70
CA LEU A 128 2.55 -13.49 11.05
C LEU A 128 2.75 -12.05 10.54
N THR A 129 1.78 -11.51 9.84
CA THR A 129 1.85 -10.12 9.31
C THR A 129 1.92 -9.11 10.44
N LEU A 130 1.17 -9.31 11.51
CA LEU A 130 1.23 -8.46 12.69
C LEU A 130 2.62 -8.51 13.33
N ALA A 131 3.19 -9.70 13.52
CA ALA A 131 4.54 -9.85 14.06
C ALA A 131 5.61 -9.16 13.20
N LEU A 132 5.56 -9.34 11.87
CA LEU A 132 6.47 -8.68 10.94
C LEU A 132 6.30 -7.15 10.95
N SER A 133 5.07 -6.65 11.00
CA SER A 133 4.81 -5.22 11.06
C SER A 133 5.33 -4.59 12.36
N LEU A 134 5.21 -5.30 13.50
CA LEU A 134 5.77 -4.84 14.77
C LEU A 134 7.31 -4.80 14.73
N LEU A 135 7.97 -5.73 14.03
CA LEU A 135 9.42 -5.66 13.80
C LEU A 135 9.79 -4.40 12.99
N VAL A 136 9.04 -4.08 11.94
CA VAL A 136 9.25 -2.86 11.14
C VAL A 136 9.06 -1.61 12.01
N VAL A 137 8.02 -1.57 12.84
CA VAL A 137 7.79 -0.50 13.82
C VAL A 137 8.98 -0.36 14.76
N ARG A 138 9.51 -1.47 15.27
CA ARG A 138 10.70 -1.46 16.17
C ARG A 138 11.93 -0.86 15.48
N VAL A 139 12.16 -1.21 14.21
CA VAL A 139 13.25 -0.63 13.41
C VAL A 139 13.05 0.89 13.28
N ARG A 140 11.82 1.33 12.96
CA ARG A 140 11.47 2.75 12.89
C ARG A 140 11.77 3.49 14.19
N TRP A 141 11.43 2.90 15.34
CA TRP A 141 11.65 3.52 16.66
C TRP A 141 13.13 3.67 17.02
N ARG A 142 13.97 2.68 16.69
CA ARG A 142 15.35 2.61 17.13
C ARG A 142 16.34 3.39 16.29
N GLY A 143 16.12 3.48 14.97
CA GLY A 143 17.15 3.91 14.05
C GLY A 143 16.83 5.10 13.16
N ILE A 144 15.56 5.48 13.01
CA ILE A 144 15.17 6.40 11.96
C ILE A 144 14.66 7.72 12.58
N ARG A 145 15.37 8.81 12.29
CA ARG A 145 14.98 10.15 12.72
C ARG A 145 14.70 11.01 11.50
N PHE A 146 13.54 11.66 11.48
CA PHE A 146 13.18 12.64 10.46
C PHE A 146 13.67 14.02 10.91
N ALA A 147 14.69 14.53 10.22
CA ALA A 147 15.13 15.91 10.42
C ALA A 147 14.09 16.84 9.78
N ARG A 148 13.60 17.85 10.50
CA ARG A 148 12.58 18.81 10.03
C ARG A 148 11.28 18.12 9.56
N PRO A 149 10.50 17.54 10.48
CA PRO A 149 9.33 16.72 10.13
C PRO A 149 8.29 17.45 9.27
N TRP A 150 8.14 18.77 9.40
CA TRP A 150 7.22 19.56 8.60
C TRP A 150 7.55 19.55 7.09
N LEU A 151 8.84 19.55 6.70
CA LEU A 151 9.22 19.40 5.29
C LEU A 151 8.84 18.04 4.74
N HIS A 152 9.03 16.99 5.53
CA HIS A 152 8.65 15.64 5.13
C HIS A 152 7.13 15.50 5.00
N LEU A 153 6.33 16.17 5.84
CA LEU A 153 4.88 16.22 5.70
C LEU A 153 4.47 16.91 4.39
N LEU A 154 5.07 18.05 4.05
CA LEU A 154 4.80 18.73 2.79
C LEU A 154 5.16 17.86 1.57
N VAL A 155 6.31 17.18 1.59
CA VAL A 155 6.74 16.28 0.52
C VAL A 155 5.76 15.12 0.36
N GLY A 156 5.39 14.44 1.46
CA GLY A 156 4.44 13.33 1.43
C GLY A 156 3.05 13.75 0.94
N ALA A 157 2.53 14.87 1.43
CA ALA A 157 1.27 15.44 0.98
C ALA A 157 1.32 15.84 -0.50
N GLY A 158 2.43 16.44 -0.95
CA GLY A 158 2.65 16.78 -2.35
C GLY A 158 2.64 15.56 -3.27
N ILE A 159 3.29 14.47 -2.87
CA ILE A 159 3.29 13.20 -3.63
C ILE A 159 1.86 12.67 -3.77
N ILE A 160 1.09 12.62 -2.67
CA ILE A 160 -0.31 12.14 -2.71
C ILE A 160 -1.16 13.05 -3.60
N PHE A 161 -1.02 14.37 -3.45
CA PHE A 161 -1.78 15.33 -4.26
C PHE A 161 -1.48 15.18 -5.76
N VAL A 162 -0.21 15.10 -6.14
CA VAL A 162 0.21 14.90 -7.54
C VAL A 162 -0.32 13.57 -8.06
N THR A 163 -0.18 12.48 -7.29
CA THR A 163 -0.66 11.16 -7.70
C THR A 163 -2.17 11.16 -7.89
N ASN A 164 -2.95 11.71 -6.95
CA ASN A 164 -4.41 11.80 -7.07
C ASN A 164 -4.88 12.71 -8.21
N SER A 165 -4.09 13.72 -8.56
CA SER A 165 -4.43 14.61 -9.68
C SER A 165 -4.09 13.99 -11.04
N LEU A 166 -3.02 13.19 -11.13
CA LEU A 166 -2.55 12.58 -12.37
C LEU A 166 -3.30 11.29 -12.73
N ILE A 167 -3.61 10.44 -11.75
CA ILE A 167 -4.28 9.15 -12.00
C ILE A 167 -5.60 9.31 -12.77
N PRO A 168 -6.55 10.19 -12.38
CA PRO A 168 -7.80 10.35 -13.12
C PRO A 168 -7.63 10.88 -14.54
N GLN A 169 -6.60 11.69 -14.78
CA GLN A 169 -6.34 12.27 -16.11
C GLN A 169 -5.73 11.24 -17.07
N LEU A 170 -4.92 10.31 -16.55
CA LEU A 170 -4.26 9.27 -17.31
C LEU A 170 -5.10 8.00 -17.45
N SER A 171 -5.97 7.70 -16.48
CA SER A 171 -6.81 6.52 -16.51
C SER A 171 -7.99 6.62 -17.48
N ARG A 172 -8.53 7.81 -17.74
CA ARG A 172 -9.65 8.00 -18.69
C ARG A 172 -9.35 7.51 -20.11
N PRO A 173 -8.29 7.96 -20.78
CA PRO A 173 -7.95 7.45 -22.12
C PRO A 173 -7.47 6.01 -22.11
N MET A 174 -7.02 5.49 -20.96
CA MET A 174 -6.54 4.12 -20.81
C MET A 174 -7.67 3.15 -20.51
N ALA A 175 -8.65 3.52 -19.69
CA ALA A 175 -9.85 2.72 -19.43
C ALA A 175 -10.67 2.46 -20.70
N GLN A 176 -10.64 3.37 -21.67
CA GLN A 176 -11.30 3.17 -22.97
C GLN A 176 -10.60 2.13 -23.85
N ARG A 177 -9.36 1.80 -23.59
CA ARG A 177 -8.58 0.79 -24.34
C ARG A 177 -8.60 -0.59 -23.70
N MET A 178 -9.04 -0.70 -22.45
CA MET A 178 -9.15 -1.98 -21.77
C MET A 178 -10.55 -2.58 -21.98
N PRO A 179 -10.66 -3.84 -22.45
CA PRO A 179 -11.94 -4.52 -22.65
C PRO A 179 -12.68 -4.82 -21.34
N TYR A 180 -12.04 -4.62 -20.18
CA TYR A 180 -12.62 -4.84 -18.86
C TYR A 180 -12.38 -3.61 -17.99
N SER A 181 -13.47 -2.95 -17.60
CA SER A 181 -13.44 -1.89 -16.59
C SER A 181 -13.04 -2.50 -15.23
N ILE A 182 -11.85 -2.17 -14.75
CA ILE A 182 -11.44 -2.42 -13.37
C ILE A 182 -12.01 -1.27 -12.51
N TYR A 183 -13.34 -1.19 -12.41
CA TYR A 183 -14.06 -0.26 -11.54
C TYR A 183 -15.08 -1.03 -10.71
#